data_d6aa95d22be9de1994fea871cd03df02
#
_entry.id   d6aa95d22be9de1994fea871cd03df02
#
_cell.length_a   1.000
_cell.length_b   1.000
_cell.length_c   1.000
_cell.angle_alpha   90.00
_cell.angle_beta   90.00
_cell.angle_gamma   90.00
#
_symmetry.space_group_name_H-M   'P 1'
#
loop_
_entity.id
_entity.type
_entity.pdbx_description
1 polymer ?
#
loop_
_entity_poly.entity_id
_entity_poly.type
_entity_poly.pdbx_seq_one_letter_code
_entity_poly.pdbx_strand_id
1 'polypeptide(L)'
;MLASSNNGSTYANSGYTSGINFNAYNSTTVTNATSTTYGLMARSQSNGIGLYGTVYLTPGNGGWWGQMSFFNTTLATTTLGFVTGGAGIVFNALKFQFASGNITSGSITLYGLN
;
A
#
# COMPACT_ATOMS: atom_id res chain seq x y z
N MET A 1 -2.09 -0.11 3.71
CA MET A 1 -2.34 1.36 3.71
C MET A 1 -3.84 1.62 3.78
N LEU A 2 -4.26 2.61 4.52
CA LEU A 2 -5.65 3.08 4.60
C LEU A 2 -5.71 4.56 4.24
N ALA A 3 -6.84 5.02 3.72
CA ALA A 3 -7.07 6.39 3.31
C ALA A 3 -8.20 7.03 4.12
N SER A 4 -8.13 8.34 4.30
CA SER A 4 -9.12 9.14 5.02
C SER A 4 -9.53 10.36 4.20
N SER A 5 -10.80 10.73 4.27
CA SER A 5 -11.35 11.94 3.67
C SER A 5 -11.65 13.04 4.71
N ASN A 6 -11.36 12.80 5.98
CA ASN A 6 -11.66 13.71 7.08
C ASN A 6 -10.42 14.00 7.96
N ASN A 7 -9.30 14.26 7.31
CA ASN A 7 -8.02 14.62 7.94
C ASN A 7 -7.49 13.56 8.93
N GLY A 8 -7.74 12.27 8.66
CA GLY A 8 -7.26 11.19 9.50
C GLY A 8 -8.11 10.90 10.75
N SER A 9 -9.25 11.54 10.91
CA SER A 9 -10.15 11.26 12.04
C SER A 9 -10.74 9.86 11.97
N THR A 10 -11.06 9.39 10.76
CA THR A 10 -11.43 7.99 10.48
C THR A 10 -10.78 7.54 9.18
N TYR A 11 -10.52 6.24 9.07
CA TYR A 11 -9.95 5.64 7.87
C TYR A 11 -10.92 4.65 7.26
N ALA A 12 -11.06 4.69 5.94
CA ALA A 12 -11.89 3.73 5.22
C ALA A 12 -11.37 2.31 5.46
N ASN A 13 -12.27 1.38 5.72
CA ASN A 13 -12.00 -0.04 5.93
C ASN A 13 -12.70 -0.95 4.90
N SER A 14 -13.21 -0.36 3.84
CA SER A 14 -13.87 -1.04 2.73
C SER A 14 -13.79 -0.20 1.47
N GLY A 15 -14.22 -0.75 0.34
CA GLY A 15 -14.23 -0.06 -0.94
C GLY A 15 -12.88 -0.02 -1.65
N TYR A 16 -11.87 -0.75 -1.16
CA TYR A 16 -10.60 -0.90 -1.84
C TYR A 16 -10.69 -1.94 -2.94
N THR A 17 -9.96 -1.70 -4.01
CA THR A 17 -9.57 -2.72 -4.97
C THR A 17 -8.07 -2.62 -5.09
N SER A 18 -7.37 -3.53 -4.48
CA SER A 18 -5.91 -3.55 -4.50
C SER A 18 -5.37 -4.94 -4.79
N GLY A 19 -4.27 -4.98 -5.52
CA GLY A 19 -3.58 -6.21 -5.83
C GLY A 19 -2.09 -5.99 -5.91
N ILE A 20 -1.33 -6.98 -5.50
CA ILE A 20 0.12 -7.01 -5.61
C ILE A 20 0.57 -8.30 -6.27
N ASN A 21 1.63 -8.19 -7.07
CA ASN A 21 2.42 -9.31 -7.54
C ASN A 21 3.73 -9.33 -6.76
N PHE A 22 4.16 -10.50 -6.33
CA PHE A 22 5.41 -10.68 -5.63
C PHE A 22 6.07 -12.01 -5.96
N ASN A 23 7.37 -12.06 -5.84
CA ASN A 23 8.17 -13.27 -5.98
C ASN A 23 9.36 -13.24 -5.03
N ALA A 24 9.85 -14.41 -4.65
CA ALA A 24 11.14 -14.52 -3.97
C ALA A 24 12.28 -14.32 -4.97
N TYR A 25 13.41 -13.78 -4.51
CA TYR A 25 14.56 -13.52 -5.39
C TYR A 25 15.09 -14.75 -6.12
N ASN A 26 14.91 -15.92 -5.55
CA ASN A 26 15.35 -17.19 -6.11
C ASN A 26 14.22 -17.99 -6.78
N SER A 27 13.10 -17.36 -7.09
CA SER A 27 11.93 -18.00 -7.69
C SER A 27 11.50 -17.28 -8.95
N THR A 28 11.10 -18.05 -9.94
CA THR A 28 10.44 -17.54 -11.16
C THR A 28 8.92 -17.50 -11.03
N THR A 29 8.38 -18.03 -9.93
CA THR A 29 6.95 -18.05 -9.68
C THR A 29 6.49 -16.71 -9.13
N VAL A 30 5.58 -16.05 -9.85
CA VAL A 30 4.89 -14.86 -9.40
C VAL A 30 3.64 -15.27 -8.61
N THR A 31 3.48 -14.73 -7.44
CA THR A 31 2.30 -14.93 -6.60
C THR A 31 1.51 -13.64 -6.47
N ASN A 32 0.19 -13.74 -6.43
CA ASN A 32 -0.71 -12.60 -6.34
C ASN A 32 -1.39 -12.55 -4.97
N ALA A 33 -1.66 -11.34 -4.50
CA ALA A 33 -2.56 -11.12 -3.38
C ALA A 33 -3.45 -9.92 -3.66
N THR A 34 -4.70 -9.97 -3.17
CA THR A 34 -5.68 -8.90 -3.35
C THR A 34 -6.33 -8.53 -2.01
N SER A 35 -6.88 -7.33 -1.92
CA SER A 35 -7.67 -6.89 -0.77
C SER A 35 -8.77 -5.92 -1.19
N THR A 36 -9.90 -5.99 -0.47
CA THR A 36 -11.03 -5.06 -0.59
C THR A 36 -11.20 -4.20 0.66
N THR A 37 -10.39 -4.42 1.69
CA THR A 37 -10.48 -3.72 2.99
C THR A 37 -9.34 -2.72 3.22
N TYR A 38 -8.28 -2.82 2.45
CA TYR A 38 -7.12 -1.92 2.52
C TYR A 38 -6.29 -1.95 1.23
N GLY A 39 -5.54 -0.91 0.97
CA GLY A 39 -4.52 -0.89 -0.08
C GLY A 39 -3.34 -1.77 0.33
N LEU A 40 -3.16 -2.90 -0.34
CA LEU A 40 -1.99 -3.75 -0.15
C LEU A 40 -0.75 -3.02 -0.66
N MET A 41 0.35 -3.09 0.09
CA MET A 41 1.64 -2.52 -0.29
C MET A 41 2.73 -3.58 -0.39
N ALA A 42 2.67 -4.57 0.48
CA ALA A 42 3.60 -5.69 0.48
C ALA A 42 2.93 -6.90 1.12
N ARG A 43 3.42 -8.07 0.77
CA ARG A 43 3.01 -9.30 1.44
C ARG A 43 3.65 -9.40 2.83
N SER A 44 3.03 -10.23 3.66
CA SER A 44 3.47 -10.66 4.98
C SER A 44 4.99 -10.59 5.16
N GLN A 45 5.41 -9.78 6.10
CA GLN A 45 6.81 -9.64 6.50
C GLN A 45 7.00 -10.38 7.83
N SER A 46 8.07 -11.12 7.95
CA SER A 46 8.48 -11.70 9.23
C SER A 46 9.05 -10.60 10.13
N ASN A 47 8.95 -10.81 11.45
CA ASN A 47 9.55 -9.90 12.41
C ASN A 47 11.04 -9.66 12.12
N GLY A 48 11.45 -8.40 12.21
CA GLY A 48 12.85 -7.99 12.04
C GLY A 48 13.30 -7.83 10.60
N ILE A 49 12.42 -8.02 9.61
CA ILE A 49 12.75 -7.78 8.21
C ILE A 49 12.32 -6.36 7.82
N GLY A 50 13.28 -5.55 7.40
CA GLY A 50 13.03 -4.21 6.88
C GLY A 50 12.27 -4.26 5.55
N LEU A 51 11.36 -3.32 5.35
CA LEU A 51 10.65 -3.09 4.11
C LEU A 51 11.12 -1.76 3.50
N TYR A 52 11.57 -1.79 2.26
CA TYR A 52 12.08 -0.63 1.53
C TYR A 52 11.30 -0.47 0.23
N GLY A 53 10.99 0.74 -0.15
CA GLY A 53 10.32 0.96 -1.42
C GLY A 53 9.77 2.37 -1.61
N THR A 54 9.10 2.54 -2.72
CA THR A 54 8.43 3.78 -3.13
C THR A 54 6.99 3.53 -3.48
N VAL A 55 6.17 4.54 -3.23
CA VAL A 55 4.75 4.58 -3.60
C VAL A 55 4.50 5.84 -4.40
N TYR A 56 3.95 5.70 -5.58
CA TYR A 56 3.43 6.83 -6.36
C TYR A 56 1.92 6.82 -6.28
N LEU A 57 1.34 7.92 -5.84
CA LEU A 57 -0.10 8.08 -5.69
C LEU A 57 -0.59 9.20 -6.58
N THR A 58 -1.60 8.90 -7.39
CA THR A 58 -2.26 9.88 -8.23
C THR A 58 -3.73 9.99 -7.80
N PRO A 59 -4.21 11.19 -7.46
CA PRO A 59 -5.63 11.41 -7.22
C PRO A 59 -6.43 11.08 -8.48
N GLY A 60 -7.53 10.39 -8.31
CA GLY A 60 -8.43 10.04 -9.41
C GLY A 60 -9.89 10.18 -9.01
N ASN A 61 -10.78 10.08 -10.00
CA ASN A 61 -12.20 10.04 -9.73
C ASN A 61 -12.54 8.72 -9.02
N GLY A 62 -12.94 8.83 -7.75
CA GLY A 62 -13.26 7.68 -6.92
C GLY A 62 -12.12 7.19 -6.03
N GLY A 63 -11.08 7.99 -5.84
CA GLY A 63 -10.03 7.67 -4.88
C GLY A 63 -8.61 7.93 -5.37
N TRP A 64 -7.68 7.14 -4.89
CA TRP A 64 -6.27 7.21 -5.26
C TRP A 64 -5.88 6.01 -6.11
N TRP A 65 -5.15 6.29 -7.18
CA TRP A 65 -4.48 5.28 -7.97
C TRP A 65 -3.02 5.25 -7.58
N GLY A 66 -2.49 4.08 -7.30
CA GLY A 66 -1.11 3.97 -6.85
C GLY A 66 -0.35 2.87 -7.56
N GLN A 67 0.91 3.13 -7.80
CA GLN A 67 1.91 2.15 -8.18
C GLN A 67 2.95 2.09 -7.07
N MET A 68 3.33 0.89 -6.68
CA MET A 68 4.26 0.66 -5.60
C MET A 68 5.31 -0.36 -5.99
N SER A 69 6.50 -0.17 -5.48
CA SER A 69 7.58 -1.14 -5.58
C SER A 69 8.23 -1.28 -4.21
N PHE A 70 8.19 -2.46 -3.67
CA PHE A 70 8.79 -2.77 -2.37
C PHE A 70 9.69 -3.98 -2.47
N PHE A 71 10.72 -4.00 -1.65
CA PHE A 71 11.61 -5.13 -1.50
C PHE A 71 12.03 -5.29 -0.05
N ASN A 72 12.41 -6.49 0.27
CA ASN A 72 13.09 -6.85 1.50
C ASN A 72 14.21 -7.85 1.19
N THR A 73 14.82 -8.46 2.18
CA THR A 73 15.92 -9.40 1.97
C THR A 73 15.52 -10.72 1.29
N THR A 74 14.22 -11.00 1.17
CA THR A 74 13.72 -12.27 0.63
C THR A 74 12.71 -12.12 -0.50
N LEU A 75 12.07 -10.97 -0.64
CA LEU A 75 10.99 -10.73 -1.58
C LEU A 75 11.16 -9.44 -2.35
N ALA A 76 10.95 -9.50 -3.65
CA ALA A 76 10.66 -8.33 -4.46
C ALA A 76 9.16 -8.28 -4.72
N THR A 77 8.55 -7.12 -4.51
CA THR A 77 7.13 -6.89 -4.71
C THR A 77 6.93 -5.76 -5.70
N THR A 78 6.21 -6.01 -6.75
CA THR A 78 5.73 -4.97 -7.65
C THR A 78 4.21 -4.93 -7.55
N THR A 79 3.67 -3.78 -7.23
CA THR A 79 2.24 -3.58 -7.17
C THR A 79 1.75 -2.94 -8.45
N LEU A 80 0.72 -3.49 -9.03
CA LEU A 80 0.15 -3.00 -10.29
C LEU A 80 -0.80 -1.82 -10.09
N GLY A 81 -1.28 -1.60 -8.88
CA GLY A 81 -2.10 -0.46 -8.54
C GLY A 81 -3.17 -0.79 -7.51
N PHE A 82 -3.75 0.24 -6.95
CA PHE A 82 -4.92 0.11 -6.10
C PHE A 82 -5.85 1.31 -6.28
N VAL A 83 -7.11 1.08 -6.01
CA VAL A 83 -8.16 2.10 -6.00
C VAL A 83 -8.82 2.08 -4.63
N THR A 84 -9.10 3.22 -4.08
CA THR A 84 -9.85 3.33 -2.85
C THR A 84 -11.05 4.25 -3.04
N GLY A 85 -12.20 3.85 -2.51
CA GLY A 85 -13.37 4.71 -2.39
C GLY A 85 -14.33 4.64 -3.55
N GLY A 86 -15.42 5.38 -3.43
CA GLY A 86 -16.43 5.58 -4.44
C GLY A 86 -16.25 6.89 -5.20
N ALA A 87 -16.97 7.06 -6.29
CA ALA A 87 -16.94 8.28 -7.09
C ALA A 87 -17.18 9.53 -6.24
N GLY A 88 -16.35 10.56 -6.41
CA GLY A 88 -16.46 11.83 -5.72
C GLY A 88 -15.82 11.91 -4.33
N ILE A 89 -15.19 10.85 -3.84
CA ILE A 89 -14.47 10.91 -2.56
C ILE A 89 -13.05 11.44 -2.78
N VAL A 90 -12.71 12.50 -2.08
CA VAL A 90 -11.35 13.05 -2.04
C VAL A 90 -10.70 12.61 -0.73
N PHE A 91 -9.65 11.83 -0.81
CA PHE A 91 -8.85 11.47 0.34
C PHE A 91 -7.75 12.51 0.59
N ASN A 92 -7.55 12.86 1.85
CA ASN A 92 -6.59 13.88 2.28
C ASN A 92 -5.65 13.42 3.40
N ALA A 93 -5.75 12.17 3.83
CA ALA A 93 -4.79 11.56 4.74
C ALA A 93 -4.60 10.06 4.46
N LEU A 94 -3.40 9.58 4.75
CA LEU A 94 -3.00 8.18 4.58
C LEU A 94 -2.47 7.63 5.90
N LYS A 95 -2.75 6.35 6.14
CA LYS A 95 -2.20 5.58 7.25
C LYS A 95 -1.47 4.34 6.72
N PHE A 96 -0.24 4.18 7.15
CA PHE A 96 0.55 2.99 6.90
C PHE A 96 0.51 2.10 8.16
N GLN A 97 0.26 0.82 7.96
CA GLN A 97 0.21 -0.14 9.06
C GLN A 97 0.51 -1.54 8.55
N PHE A 98 0.98 -2.40 9.43
CA PHE A 98 0.97 -3.85 9.21
C PHE A 98 -0.42 -4.43 9.52
N ALA A 99 -0.72 -5.61 8.97
CA ALA A 99 -1.93 -6.35 9.31
C ALA A 99 -1.93 -6.80 10.79
N SER A 100 -0.75 -7.06 11.33
CA SER A 100 -0.54 -7.36 12.74
C SER A 100 0.82 -6.83 13.20
N GLY A 101 0.94 -6.50 14.48
CA GLY A 101 2.14 -5.88 15.04
C GLY A 101 2.27 -4.38 14.71
N ASN A 102 3.37 -3.80 15.14
CA ASN A 102 3.65 -2.37 15.01
C ASN A 102 4.86 -2.13 14.09
N ILE A 103 4.87 -0.96 13.46
CA ILE A 103 6.09 -0.39 12.86
C ILE A 103 6.95 0.11 14.01
N THR A 104 8.07 -0.58 14.30
CA THR A 104 8.93 -0.27 15.44
C THR A 104 10.00 0.76 15.13
N SER A 105 10.37 0.89 13.85
CA SER A 105 11.37 1.86 13.40
C SER A 105 11.24 2.10 11.90
N GLY A 106 11.86 3.15 11.40
CA GLY A 106 11.88 3.51 9.99
C GLY A 106 11.47 4.96 9.74
N SER A 107 11.45 5.35 8.48
CA SER A 107 11.01 6.66 8.03
C SER A 107 10.07 6.53 6.84
N ILE A 108 9.11 7.43 6.76
CA ILE A 108 8.23 7.61 5.61
C ILE A 108 8.33 9.08 5.22
N THR A 109 8.76 9.35 3.98
CA THR A 109 8.88 10.71 3.47
C THR A 109 7.85 10.91 2.37
N LEU A 110 7.11 12.00 2.45
CA LEU A 110 6.11 12.39 1.45
C LEU A 110 6.68 13.52 0.59
N TYR A 111 6.62 13.35 -0.72
CA TYR A 111 6.97 14.35 -1.71
C TYR A 111 5.72 14.74 -2.52
N GLY A 112 5.48 16.03 -2.68
CA GLY A 112 4.54 16.54 -3.68
C GLY A 112 5.25 16.60 -5.03
N LEU A 113 4.59 16.11 -6.07
CA LEU A 113 5.01 16.33 -7.46
C LEU A 113 4.20 17.51 -8.02
N ASN A 114 4.88 18.54 -8.48
CA ASN A 114 4.27 19.71 -9.13
C ASN A 114 4.07 19.43 -10.62
#